data_d2efe5944690e6428ab88b86d138fc5d
#
_entry.id   d2efe5944690e6428ab88b86d138fc5d
#
_cell.length_a   1.000
_cell.length_b   1.000
_cell.length_c   1.000
_cell.angle_alpha   90.00
_cell.angle_beta   90.00
_cell.angle_gamma   90.00
#
_symmetry.space_group_name_H-M   'P 1'
#
loop_
_entity.id
_entity.type
_entity.pdbx_description
1 polymer ?
#
loop_
_entity_poly.entity_id
_entity_poly.type
_entity_poly.pdbx_seq_one_letter_code
_entity_poly.pdbx_strand_id
1 'polypeptide(L)'
;AGKTTTIRMIMAILFPDRGELRVLGHRQALAAKDRIGYLPEERGVYRKMKVAAFLRFVGRLKNVGEDAIDRRITTWLERVGLADVASKKCEELSKGMQQKIQFIAAVLNEPELLILDEPFSGLDPVNMRLLRDLIDEQHRHGATILFSTHVMAQAEQVCERIVMIHDGRKVLDDSLAAIGQRHASRQLVCEPLDPAVDLAALDALPQVARAEREGVRVRVTLRDDVEPAAGLPLVACAVPCASVELQRATLEDVFVDIVQEGRPA
;
A
#
# COMPACT_ATOMS: atom_id res chain seq x y z
N ALA A 1 8.47 -1.99 14.51
CA ALA A 1 7.67 -3.19 14.22
C ALA A 1 8.48 -4.32 13.57
N GLY A 2 9.57 -4.02 12.80
CA GLY A 2 10.41 -5.03 12.14
C GLY A 2 10.29 -5.07 10.61
N LYS A 3 9.43 -4.29 9.96
CA LYS A 3 9.24 -4.23 8.50
C LYS A 3 10.55 -3.90 7.76
N THR A 4 11.12 -2.73 8.04
CA THR A 4 12.37 -2.27 7.40
C THR A 4 13.55 -3.22 7.71
N THR A 5 13.60 -3.80 8.91
CA THR A 5 14.60 -4.81 9.26
C THR A 5 14.46 -6.06 8.38
N THR A 6 13.23 -6.54 8.17
CA THR A 6 12.95 -7.67 7.28
C THR A 6 13.34 -7.35 5.84
N ILE A 7 13.00 -6.16 5.33
CA ILE A 7 13.41 -5.71 3.99
C ILE A 7 14.94 -5.66 3.88
N ARG A 8 15.64 -5.10 4.88
CA ARG A 8 17.11 -5.07 4.90
C ARG A 8 17.73 -6.47 4.91
N MET A 9 17.09 -7.45 5.55
CA MET A 9 17.54 -8.85 5.47
C MET A 9 17.29 -9.44 4.07
N ILE A 10 16.13 -9.17 3.47
CA ILE A 10 15.82 -9.58 2.08
C ILE A 10 16.87 -9.01 1.10
N MET A 11 17.29 -7.77 1.33
CA MET A 11 18.31 -7.08 0.51
C MET A 11 19.76 -7.48 0.84
N ALA A 12 19.98 -8.42 1.77
CA ALA A 12 21.31 -8.82 2.27
C ALA A 12 22.13 -7.63 2.84
N ILE A 13 21.46 -6.58 3.33
CA ILE A 13 22.09 -5.47 4.08
C ILE A 13 22.28 -5.87 5.55
N LEU A 14 21.36 -6.68 6.08
CA LEU A 14 21.43 -7.32 7.38
C LEU A 14 21.34 -8.84 7.20
N PHE A 15 21.85 -9.58 8.17
CA PHE A 15 21.78 -11.04 8.16
C PHE A 15 20.97 -11.52 9.36
N PRO A 16 20.12 -12.55 9.21
CA PRO A 16 19.39 -13.14 10.32
C PRO A 16 20.35 -13.88 11.26
N ASP A 17 20.16 -13.74 12.57
CA ASP A 17 20.92 -14.50 13.57
C ASP A 17 20.59 -16.00 13.53
N ARG A 18 19.37 -16.34 13.12
CA ARG A 18 18.87 -17.72 13.00
C ARG A 18 17.86 -17.82 11.86
N GLY A 19 17.71 -19.05 11.36
CA GLY A 19 16.77 -19.35 10.28
C GLY A 19 17.38 -19.21 8.90
N GLU A 20 16.57 -19.39 7.87
CA GLU A 20 16.96 -19.36 6.46
C GLU A 20 16.07 -18.39 5.71
N LEU A 21 16.68 -17.57 4.86
CA LEU A 21 16.01 -16.66 3.97
C LEU A 21 16.34 -17.03 2.52
N ARG A 22 15.30 -17.10 1.67
CA ARG A 22 15.46 -17.30 0.22
C ARG A 22 14.76 -16.18 -0.53
N VAL A 23 15.43 -15.63 -1.54
CA VAL A 23 14.89 -14.57 -2.39
C VAL A 23 15.07 -15.00 -3.84
N LEU A 24 13.97 -15.05 -4.60
CA LEU A 24 13.94 -15.56 -5.98
C LEU A 24 14.63 -16.92 -6.14
N GLY A 25 14.45 -17.82 -5.15
CA GLY A 25 15.07 -19.16 -5.10
C GLY A 25 16.52 -19.20 -4.58
N HIS A 26 17.18 -18.07 -4.40
CA HIS A 26 18.57 -17.99 -3.92
C HIS A 26 18.62 -17.77 -2.40
N ARG A 27 19.60 -18.42 -1.72
CA ARG A 27 19.87 -18.24 -0.28
C ARG A 27 20.44 -16.86 0.06
N GLN A 28 20.99 -16.15 -0.92
CA GLN A 28 21.53 -14.81 -0.77
C GLN A 28 20.94 -13.90 -1.85
N ALA A 29 20.34 -12.79 -1.45
CA ALA A 29 19.76 -11.80 -2.38
C ALA A 29 20.81 -11.21 -3.35
N LEU A 30 22.10 -11.20 -2.96
CA LEU A 30 23.19 -10.77 -3.84
C LEU A 30 23.27 -11.56 -5.15
N ALA A 31 22.90 -12.85 -5.14
CA ALA A 31 22.86 -13.68 -6.34
C ALA A 31 21.72 -13.29 -7.31
N ALA A 32 20.73 -12.56 -6.83
CA ALA A 32 19.59 -12.09 -7.60
C ALA A 32 19.50 -10.56 -7.72
N LYS A 33 20.57 -9.83 -7.36
CA LYS A 33 20.58 -8.35 -7.27
C LYS A 33 20.12 -7.65 -8.56
N ASP A 34 20.42 -8.25 -9.71
CA ASP A 34 20.09 -7.70 -11.02
C ASP A 34 18.59 -7.89 -11.38
N ARG A 35 17.90 -8.77 -10.63
CA ARG A 35 16.48 -9.09 -10.76
C ARG A 35 15.62 -8.41 -9.67
N ILE A 36 16.27 -7.64 -8.77
CA ILE A 36 15.60 -6.95 -7.67
C ILE A 36 15.68 -5.45 -7.88
N GLY A 37 14.52 -4.77 -7.84
CA GLY A 37 14.40 -3.33 -7.68
C GLY A 37 14.18 -2.98 -6.21
N TYR A 38 14.80 -1.93 -5.71
CA TYR A 38 14.60 -1.47 -4.33
C TYR A 38 14.48 0.03 -4.25
N LEU A 39 13.39 0.48 -3.64
CA LEU A 39 13.16 1.87 -3.28
C LEU A 39 13.15 1.95 -1.75
N PRO A 40 14.21 2.50 -1.12
CA PRO A 40 14.29 2.67 0.31
C PRO A 40 13.43 3.83 0.81
N GLU A 41 13.00 3.79 2.08
CA GLU A 41 12.31 4.88 2.77
C GLU A 41 13.17 6.16 2.80
N GLU A 42 14.47 6.01 3.13
CA GLU A 42 15.41 7.12 3.11
C GLU A 42 15.86 7.43 1.69
N ARG A 43 16.02 8.73 1.38
CA ARG A 43 16.40 9.16 0.06
C ARG A 43 17.84 8.81 -0.27
N GLY A 44 18.02 7.73 -1.03
CA GLY A 44 19.30 7.20 -1.45
C GLY A 44 19.90 7.84 -2.73
N VAL A 45 19.51 9.08 -3.09
CA VAL A 45 20.10 9.74 -4.26
C VAL A 45 21.46 10.37 -3.94
N TYR A 46 22.42 10.22 -4.84
CA TYR A 46 23.70 10.91 -4.73
C TYR A 46 23.53 12.40 -5.04
N ARG A 47 23.40 13.21 -3.97
CA ARG A 47 22.99 14.62 -4.02
C ARG A 47 23.73 15.48 -5.04
N LYS A 48 25.06 15.32 -5.15
CA LYS A 48 25.94 16.11 -6.04
C LYS A 48 25.97 15.58 -7.48
N MET A 49 25.43 14.39 -7.75
CA MET A 49 25.38 13.84 -9.10
C MET A 49 24.24 14.47 -9.90
N LYS A 50 24.44 14.62 -11.22
CA LYS A 50 23.36 14.93 -12.16
C LYS A 50 22.40 13.75 -12.25
N VAL A 51 21.10 14.03 -12.45
CA VAL A 51 20.03 13.00 -12.52
C VAL A 51 20.37 11.89 -13.52
N ALA A 52 20.68 12.24 -14.77
CA ALA A 52 21.01 11.24 -15.78
C ALA A 52 22.27 10.43 -15.41
N ALA A 53 23.28 11.07 -14.81
CA ALA A 53 24.49 10.38 -14.37
C ALA A 53 24.21 9.41 -13.21
N PHE A 54 23.35 9.80 -12.26
CA PHE A 54 22.91 8.94 -11.16
C PHE A 54 22.16 7.72 -11.69
N LEU A 55 21.18 7.92 -12.57
CA LEU A 55 20.39 6.81 -13.15
C LEU A 55 21.27 5.87 -13.98
N ARG A 56 22.20 6.41 -14.78
CA ARG A 56 23.17 5.59 -15.53
C ARG A 56 24.07 4.79 -14.60
N PHE A 57 24.56 5.39 -13.52
CA PHE A 57 25.36 4.71 -12.50
C PHE A 57 24.59 3.53 -11.88
N VAL A 58 23.34 3.76 -11.45
CA VAL A 58 22.52 2.69 -10.89
C VAL A 58 22.20 1.60 -11.92
N GLY A 59 21.87 1.99 -13.16
CA GLY A 59 21.62 1.02 -14.23
C GLY A 59 22.82 0.12 -14.50
N ARG A 60 24.04 0.67 -14.52
CA ARG A 60 25.28 -0.12 -14.66
C ARG A 60 25.48 -1.09 -13.48
N LEU A 61 25.25 -0.65 -12.24
CA LEU A 61 25.28 -1.52 -11.05
C LEU A 61 24.28 -2.67 -11.12
N LYS A 62 23.20 -2.48 -11.88
CA LYS A 62 22.14 -3.48 -12.11
C LYS A 62 22.32 -4.24 -13.44
N ASN A 63 23.48 -4.14 -14.06
CA ASN A 63 23.81 -4.80 -15.33
C ASN A 63 22.85 -4.47 -16.49
N VAL A 64 22.26 -3.28 -16.51
CA VAL A 64 21.50 -2.78 -17.67
C VAL A 64 22.50 -2.49 -18.80
N GLY A 65 22.26 -3.05 -19.99
CA GLY A 65 23.15 -2.90 -21.13
C GLY A 65 23.32 -1.44 -21.57
N GLU A 66 24.53 -1.06 -21.96
CA GLU A 66 24.86 0.32 -22.34
C GLU A 66 23.98 0.87 -23.46
N ASP A 67 23.64 0.03 -24.46
CA ASP A 67 22.78 0.43 -25.58
C ASP A 67 21.32 0.70 -25.15
N ALA A 68 20.88 0.14 -24.03
CA ALA A 68 19.51 0.27 -23.53
C ALA A 68 19.39 1.36 -22.45
N ILE A 69 20.47 1.64 -21.70
CA ILE A 69 20.40 2.42 -20.48
C ILE A 69 19.93 3.85 -20.73
N ASP A 70 20.49 4.55 -21.73
CA ASP A 70 20.14 5.94 -22.01
C ASP A 70 18.73 6.07 -22.59
N ARG A 71 18.31 5.12 -23.42
CA ARG A 71 16.95 5.05 -23.92
C ARG A 71 15.95 4.86 -22.78
N ARG A 72 16.21 3.90 -21.88
CA ARG A 72 15.36 3.66 -20.71
C ARG A 72 15.28 4.90 -19.80
N ILE A 73 16.41 5.55 -19.53
CA ILE A 73 16.45 6.78 -18.73
C ILE A 73 15.57 7.87 -19.34
N THR A 74 15.71 8.12 -20.64
CA THR A 74 14.93 9.15 -21.35
C THR A 74 13.42 8.82 -21.26
N THR A 75 13.04 7.59 -21.62
CA THR A 75 11.64 7.16 -21.56
C THR A 75 11.06 7.31 -20.16
N TRP A 76 11.78 6.90 -19.12
CA TRP A 76 11.29 7.01 -17.74
C TRP A 76 11.18 8.45 -17.27
N LEU A 77 12.13 9.31 -17.59
CA LEU A 77 12.07 10.73 -17.24
C LEU A 77 10.89 11.44 -17.92
N GLU A 78 10.61 11.12 -19.17
CA GLU A 78 9.43 11.64 -19.89
C GLU A 78 8.12 11.16 -19.21
N ARG A 79 8.03 9.89 -18.88
CA ARG A 79 6.85 9.29 -18.24
C ARG A 79 6.50 9.90 -16.88
N VAL A 80 7.50 10.30 -16.10
CA VAL A 80 7.26 10.94 -14.80
C VAL A 80 7.23 12.47 -14.87
N GLY A 81 7.33 13.06 -16.08
CA GLY A 81 7.32 14.49 -16.30
C GLY A 81 8.58 15.21 -15.81
N LEU A 82 9.76 14.58 -15.94
CA LEU A 82 11.05 15.08 -15.46
C LEU A 82 12.13 15.09 -16.55
N ALA A 83 11.75 15.16 -17.84
CA ALA A 83 12.69 15.17 -18.95
C ALA A 83 13.66 16.38 -18.91
N ASP A 84 13.16 17.54 -18.45
CA ASP A 84 13.88 18.80 -18.37
C ASP A 84 14.94 18.86 -17.26
N VAL A 85 14.93 17.91 -16.31
CA VAL A 85 15.85 17.93 -15.16
C VAL A 85 17.00 16.93 -15.27
N ALA A 86 17.14 16.23 -16.39
CA ALA A 86 18.18 15.22 -16.60
C ALA A 86 19.61 15.73 -16.31
N SER A 87 19.87 17.03 -16.61
CA SER A 87 21.16 17.69 -16.41
C SER A 87 21.32 18.37 -15.04
N LYS A 88 20.24 18.52 -14.24
CA LYS A 88 20.27 19.10 -12.90
C LYS A 88 20.89 18.14 -11.91
N LYS A 89 21.44 18.67 -10.81
CA LYS A 89 21.89 17.84 -9.69
C LYS A 89 20.69 17.32 -8.90
N CYS A 90 20.82 16.13 -8.31
CA CYS A 90 19.76 15.54 -7.50
C CYS A 90 19.36 16.41 -6.29
N GLU A 91 20.29 17.20 -5.74
CA GLU A 91 19.99 18.13 -4.62
C GLU A 91 19.12 19.32 -5.02
N GLU A 92 19.05 19.66 -6.32
CA GLU A 92 18.21 20.76 -6.84
C GLU A 92 16.75 20.36 -7.02
N LEU A 93 16.43 19.07 -6.85
CA LEU A 93 15.09 18.53 -7.03
C LEU A 93 14.25 18.65 -5.74
N SER A 94 12.95 18.89 -5.91
CA SER A 94 12.00 18.78 -4.80
C SER A 94 11.94 17.36 -4.24
N LYS A 95 11.38 17.21 -3.04
CA LYS A 95 11.21 15.90 -2.40
C LYS A 95 10.46 14.90 -3.28
N GLY A 96 9.35 15.33 -3.89
CA GLY A 96 8.57 14.48 -4.79
C GLY A 96 9.31 14.12 -6.07
N MET A 97 10.08 15.05 -6.64
CA MET A 97 10.93 14.76 -7.81
C MET A 97 12.02 13.75 -7.46
N GLN A 98 12.67 13.88 -6.31
CA GLN A 98 13.67 12.90 -5.85
C GLN A 98 13.06 11.50 -5.68
N GLN A 99 11.85 11.41 -5.16
CA GLN A 99 11.12 10.13 -5.02
C GLN A 99 10.87 9.47 -6.38
N LYS A 100 10.44 10.26 -7.38
CA LYS A 100 10.29 9.78 -8.76
C LYS A 100 11.61 9.27 -9.35
N ILE A 101 12.71 9.99 -9.14
CA ILE A 101 14.04 9.55 -9.60
C ILE A 101 14.48 8.25 -8.92
N GLN A 102 14.21 8.09 -7.62
CA GLN A 102 14.50 6.84 -6.91
C GLN A 102 13.65 5.68 -7.43
N PHE A 103 12.37 5.93 -7.73
CA PHE A 103 11.52 4.92 -8.34
C PHE A 103 12.06 4.49 -9.71
N ILE A 104 12.45 5.44 -10.57
CA ILE A 104 13.11 5.12 -11.86
C ILE A 104 14.33 4.23 -11.61
N ALA A 105 15.19 4.60 -10.66
CA ALA A 105 16.39 3.83 -10.33
C ALA A 105 16.05 2.39 -9.87
N ALA A 106 14.90 2.20 -9.21
CA ALA A 106 14.43 0.89 -8.76
C ALA A 106 13.91 0.00 -9.90
N VAL A 107 13.33 0.59 -10.96
CA VAL A 107 12.67 -0.15 -12.06
C VAL A 107 13.49 -0.21 -13.36
N LEU A 108 14.63 0.49 -13.42
CA LEU A 108 15.43 0.65 -14.64
C LEU A 108 15.95 -0.69 -15.20
N ASN A 109 16.16 -1.67 -14.33
CA ASN A 109 16.60 -3.03 -14.67
C ASN A 109 15.45 -4.00 -14.95
N GLU A 110 14.18 -3.54 -15.02
CA GLU A 110 12.98 -4.38 -15.22
C GLU A 110 12.96 -5.56 -14.22
N PRO A 111 12.82 -5.28 -12.91
CA PRO A 111 13.01 -6.27 -11.87
C PRO A 111 11.87 -7.30 -11.84
N GLU A 112 12.19 -8.54 -11.46
CA GLU A 112 11.19 -9.58 -11.14
C GLU A 112 10.61 -9.40 -9.74
N LEU A 113 11.38 -8.80 -8.81
CA LEU A 113 10.94 -8.43 -7.48
C LEU A 113 11.21 -6.94 -7.26
N LEU A 114 10.16 -6.16 -7.05
CA LEU A 114 10.25 -4.74 -6.71
C LEU A 114 9.86 -4.53 -5.26
N ILE A 115 10.83 -4.08 -4.45
CA ILE A 115 10.66 -3.80 -3.03
C ILE A 115 10.53 -2.30 -2.84
N LEU A 116 9.43 -1.87 -2.22
CA LEU A 116 9.06 -0.46 -2.02
C LEU A 116 8.84 -0.21 -0.53
N ASP A 117 9.77 0.49 0.11
CA ASP A 117 9.69 0.84 1.53
C ASP A 117 9.18 2.27 1.67
N GLU A 118 7.93 2.45 2.15
CA GLU A 118 7.21 3.71 2.31
C GLU A 118 7.21 4.59 1.02
N PRO A 119 6.85 4.05 -0.17
CA PRO A 119 7.06 4.75 -1.45
C PRO A 119 6.25 6.03 -1.60
N PHE A 120 5.14 6.18 -0.88
CA PHE A 120 4.25 7.35 -0.96
C PHE A 120 4.58 8.44 0.07
N SER A 121 5.59 8.22 0.93
CA SER A 121 5.96 9.16 1.99
C SER A 121 6.35 10.53 1.43
N GLY A 122 5.64 11.58 1.88
CA GLY A 122 5.92 12.97 1.49
C GLY A 122 5.56 13.34 0.05
N LEU A 123 4.74 12.54 -0.62
CA LEU A 123 4.15 12.87 -1.91
C LEU A 123 2.80 13.59 -1.73
N ASP A 124 2.53 14.54 -2.63
CA ASP A 124 1.20 15.10 -2.82
C ASP A 124 0.27 14.09 -3.51
N PRO A 125 -1.07 14.28 -3.47
CA PRO A 125 -2.02 13.33 -4.04
C PRO A 125 -1.83 13.04 -5.54
N VAL A 126 -1.36 14.02 -6.33
CA VAL A 126 -1.14 13.85 -7.78
C VAL A 126 0.05 12.92 -8.02
N ASN A 127 1.16 13.20 -7.35
CA ASN A 127 2.36 12.36 -7.46
C ASN A 127 2.15 10.96 -6.85
N MET A 128 1.34 10.84 -5.80
CA MET A 128 0.97 9.55 -5.22
C MET A 128 0.17 8.69 -6.23
N ARG A 129 -0.80 9.30 -6.92
CA ARG A 129 -1.58 8.60 -7.96
C ARG A 129 -0.69 8.14 -9.10
N LEU A 130 0.16 9.04 -9.64
CA LEU A 130 1.11 8.67 -10.68
C LEU A 130 2.00 7.49 -10.26
N LEU A 131 2.57 7.53 -9.06
CA LEU A 131 3.45 6.46 -8.59
C LEU A 131 2.69 5.13 -8.42
N ARG A 132 1.43 5.17 -7.97
CA ARG A 132 0.57 3.99 -7.90
C ARG A 132 0.35 3.37 -9.28
N ASP A 133 -0.02 4.19 -10.27
CA ASP A 133 -0.24 3.71 -11.64
C ASP A 133 1.02 3.05 -12.22
N LEU A 134 2.21 3.61 -11.90
CA LEU A 134 3.48 3.03 -12.32
C LEU A 134 3.81 1.71 -11.60
N ILE A 135 3.45 1.57 -10.32
CA ILE A 135 3.60 0.32 -9.56
C ILE A 135 2.67 -0.77 -10.14
N ASP A 136 1.41 -0.43 -10.39
CA ASP A 136 0.43 -1.33 -10.98
C ASP A 136 0.87 -1.81 -12.37
N GLU A 137 1.51 -0.95 -13.14
CA GLU A 137 2.08 -1.31 -14.43
C GLU A 137 3.23 -2.32 -14.28
N GLN A 138 4.14 -2.12 -13.31
CA GLN A 138 5.20 -3.10 -13.04
C GLN A 138 4.62 -4.47 -12.66
N HIS A 139 3.57 -4.48 -11.83
CA HIS A 139 2.87 -5.71 -11.48
C HIS A 139 2.25 -6.40 -12.72
N ARG A 140 1.56 -5.64 -13.57
CA ARG A 140 0.99 -6.16 -14.83
C ARG A 140 2.05 -6.70 -15.81
N HIS A 141 3.27 -6.19 -15.75
CA HIS A 141 4.42 -6.71 -16.51
C HIS A 141 5.07 -7.94 -15.87
N GLY A 142 4.52 -8.45 -14.76
CA GLY A 142 4.94 -9.69 -14.12
C GLY A 142 5.89 -9.52 -12.94
N ALA A 143 6.19 -8.29 -12.51
CA ALA A 143 6.98 -8.08 -11.32
C ALA A 143 6.17 -8.43 -10.05
N THR A 144 6.78 -9.14 -9.12
CA THR A 144 6.26 -9.27 -7.76
C THR A 144 6.54 -7.99 -6.98
N ILE A 145 5.52 -7.42 -6.35
CA ILE A 145 5.66 -6.17 -5.59
C ILE A 145 5.65 -6.49 -4.09
N LEU A 146 6.72 -6.15 -3.39
CA LEU A 146 6.77 -6.12 -1.92
C LEU A 146 6.65 -4.67 -1.46
N PHE A 147 5.47 -4.30 -0.96
CA PHE A 147 5.15 -2.96 -0.52
C PHE A 147 5.16 -2.87 1.01
N SER A 148 5.84 -1.89 1.58
CA SER A 148 5.88 -1.63 3.02
C SER A 148 5.30 -0.26 3.31
N THR A 149 4.34 -0.20 4.24
CA THR A 149 3.79 1.08 4.73
C THR A 149 3.30 0.94 6.19
N HIS A 150 3.20 2.07 6.87
CA HIS A 150 2.50 2.20 8.15
C HIS A 150 1.10 2.80 7.97
N VAL A 151 0.72 3.20 6.74
CA VAL A 151 -0.59 3.77 6.40
C VAL A 151 -1.47 2.67 5.82
N MET A 152 -2.36 2.11 6.62
CA MET A 152 -3.16 0.94 6.29
C MET A 152 -4.09 1.17 5.09
N ALA A 153 -4.68 2.36 4.97
CA ALA A 153 -5.50 2.74 3.82
C ALA A 153 -4.73 2.69 2.48
N GLN A 154 -3.41 2.91 2.48
CA GLN A 154 -2.58 2.74 1.29
C GLN A 154 -2.39 1.25 0.95
N ALA A 155 -2.19 0.40 1.98
CA ALA A 155 -2.07 -1.03 1.78
C ALA A 155 -3.36 -1.63 1.21
N GLU A 156 -4.53 -1.22 1.70
CA GLU A 156 -5.84 -1.64 1.18
C GLU A 156 -6.04 -1.31 -0.31
N GLN A 157 -5.46 -0.21 -0.77
CA GLN A 157 -5.61 0.25 -2.15
C GLN A 157 -4.66 -0.40 -3.15
N VAL A 158 -3.55 -0.97 -2.68
CA VAL A 158 -2.44 -1.44 -3.54
C VAL A 158 -2.21 -2.94 -3.40
N CYS A 159 -2.44 -3.52 -2.22
CA CYS A 159 -2.02 -4.88 -1.92
C CYS A 159 -3.17 -5.89 -2.10
N GLU A 160 -2.84 -7.07 -2.61
CA GLU A 160 -3.74 -8.23 -2.65
C GLU A 160 -3.60 -9.10 -1.38
N ARG A 161 -2.39 -9.12 -0.80
CA ARG A 161 -2.03 -9.89 0.39
C ARG A 161 -1.37 -9.00 1.43
N ILE A 162 -1.74 -9.18 2.68
CA ILE A 162 -1.25 -8.40 3.82
C ILE A 162 -0.46 -9.30 4.77
N VAL A 163 0.73 -8.84 5.13
CA VAL A 163 1.52 -9.39 6.23
C VAL A 163 1.67 -8.31 7.29
N MET A 164 1.07 -8.49 8.46
CA MET A 164 1.26 -7.56 9.58
C MET A 164 2.34 -8.06 10.54
N ILE A 165 3.22 -7.13 10.92
CA ILE A 165 4.29 -7.38 11.88
C ILE A 165 4.08 -6.45 13.07
N HIS A 166 3.94 -7.03 14.27
CA HIS A 166 3.85 -6.33 15.54
C HIS A 166 4.88 -6.91 16.50
N ASP A 167 5.66 -6.05 17.17
CA ASP A 167 6.74 -6.43 18.11
C ASP A 167 7.67 -7.54 17.59
N GLY A 168 8.06 -7.42 16.32
CA GLY A 168 8.95 -8.37 15.65
C GLY A 168 8.32 -9.73 15.31
N ARG A 169 7.03 -9.89 15.51
CA ARG A 169 6.28 -11.11 15.20
C ARG A 169 5.30 -10.90 14.06
N LYS A 170 5.15 -11.91 13.21
CA LYS A 170 4.08 -11.94 12.22
C LYS A 170 2.76 -12.24 12.93
N VAL A 171 1.83 -11.27 12.94
CA VAL A 171 0.53 -11.37 13.61
C VAL A 171 -0.61 -11.64 12.64
N LEU A 172 -0.44 -11.30 11.35
CA LEU A 172 -1.40 -11.59 10.28
C LEU A 172 -0.65 -11.92 8.99
N ASP A 173 -1.17 -12.85 8.21
CA ASP A 173 -0.66 -13.20 6.88
C ASP A 173 -1.78 -13.79 6.03
N ASP A 174 -2.50 -12.93 5.30
CA ASP A 174 -3.62 -13.38 4.49
C ASP A 174 -3.91 -12.45 3.30
N SER A 175 -4.80 -12.89 2.40
CA SER A 175 -5.33 -12.02 1.35
C SER A 175 -6.26 -10.96 1.94
N LEU A 176 -6.29 -9.78 1.33
CA LEU A 176 -7.20 -8.70 1.73
C LEU A 176 -8.68 -9.15 1.67
N ALA A 177 -9.03 -9.98 0.70
CA ALA A 177 -10.37 -10.56 0.58
C ALA A 177 -10.72 -11.48 1.77
N ALA A 178 -9.80 -12.36 2.19
CA ALA A 178 -10.01 -13.25 3.32
C ALA A 178 -10.08 -12.49 4.66
N ILE A 179 -9.26 -11.44 4.81
CA ILE A 179 -9.33 -10.53 5.97
C ILE A 179 -10.71 -9.89 6.04
N GLY A 180 -11.19 -9.31 4.93
CA GLY A 180 -12.50 -8.68 4.87
C GLY A 180 -13.68 -9.65 5.14
N GLN A 181 -13.54 -10.92 4.77
CA GLN A 181 -14.56 -11.94 5.08
C GLN A 181 -14.56 -12.33 6.56
N ARG A 182 -13.39 -12.52 7.19
CA ARG A 182 -13.29 -12.90 8.61
C ARG A 182 -13.66 -11.77 9.56
N HIS A 183 -13.38 -10.55 9.19
CA HIS A 183 -13.71 -9.34 9.95
C HIS A 183 -14.91 -8.61 9.32
N ALA A 184 -15.90 -9.37 8.78
CA ALA A 184 -17.10 -8.77 8.22
C ALA A 184 -17.79 -7.92 9.29
N SER A 185 -17.78 -6.62 9.09
CA SER A 185 -18.48 -5.69 9.98
C SER A 185 -19.99 -5.91 9.85
N ARG A 186 -20.68 -5.88 10.98
CA ARG A 186 -22.18 -5.85 11.04
C ARG A 186 -22.71 -4.44 11.04
N GLN A 187 -21.91 -3.51 10.56
CA GLN A 187 -22.25 -2.10 10.51
C GLN A 187 -22.65 -1.71 9.11
N LEU A 188 -23.77 -1.03 9.01
CA LEU A 188 -24.21 -0.34 7.80
C LEU A 188 -24.02 1.15 7.99
N VAL A 189 -23.62 1.82 6.94
CA VAL A 189 -23.58 3.28 6.91
C VAL A 189 -24.60 3.74 5.89
N CYS A 190 -25.55 4.55 6.31
CA CYS A 190 -26.48 5.20 5.40
C CYS A 190 -26.32 6.71 5.42
N GLU A 191 -26.58 7.33 4.27
CA GLU A 191 -26.62 8.77 4.11
C GLU A 191 -28.10 9.16 3.90
N PRO A 192 -28.81 9.62 4.96
CA PRO A 192 -30.20 9.99 4.86
C PRO A 192 -30.38 11.18 3.91
N LEU A 193 -31.49 11.20 3.12
CA LEU A 193 -31.84 12.34 2.30
C LEU A 193 -32.21 13.56 3.14
N ASP A 194 -32.81 13.34 4.33
CA ASP A 194 -33.03 14.36 5.35
C ASP A 194 -32.00 14.23 6.47
N PRO A 195 -31.10 15.20 6.63
CA PRO A 195 -30.15 15.18 7.74
C PRO A 195 -30.78 15.20 9.14
N ALA A 196 -32.01 15.62 9.27
CA ALA A 196 -32.75 15.69 10.52
C ALA A 196 -33.61 14.45 10.80
N VAL A 197 -33.49 13.38 9.98
CA VAL A 197 -34.24 12.14 10.13
C VAL A 197 -34.19 11.63 11.57
N ASP A 198 -35.35 11.20 12.10
CA ASP A 198 -35.42 10.54 13.39
C ASP A 198 -34.87 9.08 13.31
N LEU A 199 -33.88 8.77 14.14
CA LEU A 199 -33.29 7.44 14.19
C LEU A 199 -34.18 6.39 14.86
N ALA A 200 -35.25 6.82 15.52
CA ALA A 200 -36.19 5.90 16.18
C ALA A 200 -36.77 4.85 15.22
N ALA A 201 -36.94 5.18 13.95
CA ALA A 201 -37.39 4.25 12.92
C ALA A 201 -36.38 3.12 12.66
N LEU A 202 -35.07 3.39 12.78
CA LEU A 202 -33.99 2.42 12.65
C LEU A 202 -33.84 1.59 13.94
N ASP A 203 -33.87 2.24 15.11
CA ASP A 203 -33.76 1.56 16.41
C ASP A 203 -34.97 0.65 16.68
N ALA A 204 -36.12 0.93 16.07
CA ALA A 204 -37.32 0.09 16.16
C ALA A 204 -37.23 -1.22 15.34
N LEU A 205 -36.27 -1.35 14.43
CA LEU A 205 -36.09 -2.56 13.63
C LEU A 205 -35.56 -3.69 14.50
N PRO A 206 -36.20 -4.88 14.53
CA PRO A 206 -35.73 -6.02 15.35
C PRO A 206 -34.32 -6.48 15.05
N GLN A 207 -33.83 -6.22 13.83
CA GLN A 207 -32.50 -6.60 13.35
C GLN A 207 -31.40 -5.61 13.75
N VAL A 208 -31.78 -4.39 14.18
CA VAL A 208 -30.85 -3.34 14.57
C VAL A 208 -30.55 -3.44 16.06
N ALA A 209 -29.28 -3.42 16.41
CA ALA A 209 -28.81 -3.31 17.79
C ALA A 209 -28.72 -1.85 18.23
N ARG A 210 -28.30 -0.97 17.32
CA ARG A 210 -28.10 0.47 17.60
C ARG A 210 -27.98 1.26 16.30
N ALA A 211 -28.55 2.47 16.28
CA ALA A 211 -28.33 3.47 15.24
C ALA A 211 -27.72 4.74 15.85
N GLU A 212 -26.65 5.26 15.25
CA GLU A 212 -25.93 6.43 15.73
C GLU A 212 -25.64 7.41 14.60
N ARG A 213 -25.77 8.70 14.89
CA ARG A 213 -25.45 9.76 13.94
C ARG A 213 -23.96 10.10 13.94
N GLU A 214 -23.36 10.08 12.75
CA GLU A 214 -21.96 10.50 12.52
C GLU A 214 -21.91 11.62 11.48
N GLY A 215 -22.08 12.85 11.96
CA GLY A 215 -22.20 14.00 11.06
C GLY A 215 -23.44 13.92 10.20
N VAL A 216 -23.27 13.85 8.86
CA VAL A 216 -24.35 13.70 7.89
C VAL A 216 -24.78 12.25 7.65
N ARG A 217 -23.99 11.29 8.13
CA ARG A 217 -24.26 9.84 7.98
C ARG A 217 -24.82 9.23 9.24
N VAL A 218 -25.43 8.09 9.09
CA VAL A 218 -25.95 7.29 10.20
C VAL A 218 -25.29 5.91 10.13
N ARG A 219 -24.68 5.50 11.24
CA ARG A 219 -24.14 4.16 11.45
C ARG A 219 -25.20 3.30 12.09
N VAL A 220 -25.52 2.17 11.48
CA VAL A 220 -26.48 1.20 11.97
C VAL A 220 -25.74 -0.10 12.29
N THR A 221 -25.70 -0.48 13.54
CA THR A 221 -25.13 -1.76 13.99
C THR A 221 -26.21 -2.82 14.02
N LEU A 222 -26.03 -3.89 13.27
CA LEU A 222 -26.93 -5.03 13.26
C LEU A 222 -26.66 -5.95 14.45
N ARG A 223 -27.68 -6.69 14.86
CA ARG A 223 -27.53 -7.75 15.89
C ARG A 223 -26.71 -8.91 15.39
N ASP A 224 -26.18 -9.71 16.33
CA ASP A 224 -25.25 -10.81 16.05
C ASP A 224 -25.84 -11.95 15.23
N ASP A 225 -27.13 -12.14 15.25
CA ASP A 225 -27.88 -13.16 14.53
C ASP A 225 -28.35 -12.75 13.13
N VAL A 226 -28.03 -11.49 12.71
CA VAL A 226 -28.46 -10.94 11.41
C VAL A 226 -27.34 -11.03 10.39
N GLU A 227 -27.63 -11.60 9.24
CA GLU A 227 -26.73 -11.57 8.09
C GLU A 227 -26.58 -10.12 7.59
N PRO A 228 -25.34 -9.58 7.51
CA PRO A 228 -25.11 -8.18 7.16
C PRO A 228 -25.77 -7.74 5.85
N ALA A 229 -25.76 -8.59 4.83
CA ALA A 229 -26.36 -8.28 3.53
C ALA A 229 -27.89 -8.13 3.61
N ALA A 230 -28.55 -8.85 4.53
CA ALA A 230 -29.99 -8.74 4.75
C ALA A 230 -30.39 -7.42 5.41
N GLY A 231 -29.47 -6.75 6.10
CA GLY A 231 -29.72 -5.45 6.72
C GLY A 231 -29.86 -4.30 5.71
N LEU A 232 -29.23 -4.38 4.54
CA LEU A 232 -29.23 -3.32 3.53
C LEU A 232 -30.64 -2.89 3.11
N PRO A 233 -31.53 -3.79 2.62
CA PRO A 233 -32.87 -3.43 2.24
C PRO A 233 -33.73 -2.95 3.44
N LEU A 234 -33.48 -3.48 4.64
CA LEU A 234 -34.23 -3.08 5.84
C LEU A 234 -33.97 -1.61 6.19
N VAL A 235 -32.70 -1.19 6.19
CA VAL A 235 -32.30 0.20 6.46
C VAL A 235 -32.83 1.12 5.35
N ALA A 236 -32.66 0.72 4.08
CA ALA A 236 -33.11 1.51 2.94
C ALA A 236 -34.65 1.71 2.90
N CYS A 237 -35.41 0.75 3.42
CA CYS A 237 -36.88 0.88 3.53
C CYS A 237 -37.30 1.68 4.75
N ALA A 238 -36.55 1.66 5.85
CA ALA A 238 -36.92 2.36 7.09
C ALA A 238 -36.64 3.86 7.00
N VAL A 239 -35.62 4.27 6.26
CA VAL A 239 -35.22 5.67 6.10
C VAL A 239 -34.86 5.94 4.64
N PRO A 240 -35.47 6.96 3.99
CA PRO A 240 -35.02 7.39 2.66
C PRO A 240 -33.57 7.83 2.66
N CYS A 241 -32.71 7.12 1.95
CA CYS A 241 -31.28 7.35 1.90
C CYS A 241 -30.78 7.60 0.48
N ALA A 242 -29.78 8.46 0.33
CA ALA A 242 -29.02 8.63 -0.89
C ALA A 242 -28.11 7.41 -1.15
N SER A 243 -27.58 6.81 -0.07
CA SER A 243 -26.80 5.58 -0.13
C SER A 243 -26.97 4.74 1.14
N VAL A 244 -26.87 3.42 1.00
CA VAL A 244 -26.73 2.46 2.11
C VAL A 244 -25.63 1.50 1.75
N GLU A 245 -24.59 1.42 2.57
CA GLU A 245 -23.42 0.61 2.32
C GLU A 245 -23.10 -0.29 3.53
N LEU A 246 -22.69 -1.51 3.25
CA LEU A 246 -22.11 -2.37 4.27
C LEU A 246 -20.69 -1.86 4.57
N GLN A 247 -20.47 -1.42 5.80
CA GLN A 247 -19.14 -1.03 6.23
C GLN A 247 -18.26 -2.27 6.32
N ARG A 248 -17.16 -2.27 5.59
CA ARG A 248 -16.13 -3.30 5.74
C ARG A 248 -15.19 -2.88 6.86
N ALA A 249 -14.78 -3.83 7.69
CA ALA A 249 -13.71 -3.57 8.65
C ALA A 249 -12.47 -3.12 7.89
N THR A 250 -11.87 -2.02 8.32
CA THR A 250 -10.61 -1.53 7.76
C THR A 250 -9.44 -2.36 8.29
N LEU A 251 -8.30 -2.35 7.60
CA LEU A 251 -7.08 -2.96 8.15
C LEU A 251 -6.66 -2.32 9.48
N GLU A 252 -7.05 -1.07 9.72
CA GLU A 252 -6.81 -0.38 10.99
C GLU A 252 -7.63 -0.98 12.13
N ASP A 253 -8.92 -1.24 11.89
CA ASP A 253 -9.79 -1.93 12.85
C ASP A 253 -9.23 -3.32 13.17
N VAL A 254 -8.88 -4.09 12.14
CA VAL A 254 -8.31 -5.44 12.28
C VAL A 254 -6.99 -5.40 13.07
N PHE A 255 -6.14 -4.40 12.83
CA PHE A 255 -4.89 -4.23 13.58
C PHE A 255 -5.13 -3.94 15.05
N VAL A 256 -6.08 -3.04 15.34
CA VAL A 256 -6.45 -2.69 16.73
C VAL A 256 -6.96 -3.93 17.47
N ASP A 257 -7.83 -4.71 16.85
CA ASP A 257 -8.39 -5.95 17.43
C ASP A 257 -7.28 -6.98 17.73
N ILE A 258 -6.36 -7.21 16.78
CA ILE A 258 -5.23 -8.14 16.97
C ILE A 258 -4.32 -7.70 18.12
N VAL A 259 -4.04 -6.39 18.23
CA VAL A 259 -3.13 -5.85 19.25
C VAL A 259 -3.79 -5.82 20.64
N GLN A 260 -5.08 -5.49 20.72
CA GLN A 260 -5.81 -5.41 21.99
C GLN A 260 -6.19 -6.79 22.53
N GLU A 261 -6.62 -7.71 21.67
CA GLU A 261 -7.05 -9.04 22.09
C GLU A 261 -5.89 -10.03 22.29
N GLY A 262 -4.67 -9.67 21.84
CA GLY A 262 -3.48 -10.54 21.95
C GLY A 262 -3.61 -11.85 21.19
N ARG A 263 -4.59 -11.98 20.27
CA ARG A 263 -4.84 -13.17 19.48
C ARG A 263 -4.14 -13.05 18.12
N PRO A 264 -3.22 -13.97 17.78
CA PRO A 264 -2.83 -14.16 16.39
C PRO A 264 -4.05 -14.65 15.60
N ALA A 265 -4.30 -13.99 14.47
CA ALA A 265 -5.37 -14.33 13.53
C ALA A 265 -5.09 -15.66 12.80
#